data_7f9463c059d2755c1bbaa53ce36f05e0
#
_entry.id   7f9463c059d2755c1bbaa53ce36f05e0
#
_cell.length_a   1.000
_cell.length_b   1.000
_cell.length_c   1.000
_cell.angle_alpha   90.00
_cell.angle_beta   90.00
_cell.angle_gamma   90.00
#
_symmetry.space_group_name_H-M   'P 1'
#
loop_
_entity.id
_entity.type
_entity.pdbx_description
1 polymer ?
#
loop_
_entity_poly.entity_id
_entity_poly.type
_entity_poly.pdbx_seq_one_letter_code
_entity_poly.pdbx_strand_id
1 'polypeptide(L)'
;IIKIKAVQDFSPSKAVSFIYLLKRVVREELESDIEKNKLTEELKSFETQLDNLALLAFDIYMKCRERIFDLRVNEIKTLTFRLLKRANVLYEAEELISEIKAETVLTQNIKG
;
A
#
# COMPACT_ATOMS: atom_id res chain seq x y z
N ILE A 1 15.06 -2.37 4.42
CA ILE A 1 14.33 -3.44 5.10
C ILE A 1 12.90 -3.04 5.47
N ILE A 2 12.69 -1.83 5.96
CA ILE A 2 11.35 -1.33 6.32
C ILE A 2 10.43 -1.25 5.08
N LYS A 3 10.94 -0.79 3.96
CA LYS A 3 10.19 -0.72 2.69
C LYS A 3 9.74 -2.11 2.22
N ILE A 4 10.62 -3.10 2.34
CA ILE A 4 10.30 -4.49 2.00
C ILE A 4 9.18 -5.02 2.91
N LYS A 5 9.26 -4.76 4.23
CA LYS A 5 8.23 -5.16 5.17
C LYS A 5 6.88 -4.52 4.89
N ALA A 6 6.87 -3.26 4.45
CA ALA A 6 5.64 -2.58 4.05
C ALA A 6 5.00 -3.23 2.81
N VAL A 7 5.80 -3.65 1.83
CA VAL A 7 5.32 -4.35 0.63
C VAL A 7 4.80 -5.74 0.97
N GLN A 8 5.40 -6.43 1.96
CA GLN A 8 5.03 -7.78 2.38
C GLN A 8 3.82 -7.83 3.32
N ASP A 9 3.13 -6.72 3.53
CA ASP A 9 1.93 -6.63 4.39
C ASP A 9 2.17 -6.96 5.87
N PHE A 10 3.39 -6.76 6.37
CA PHE A 10 3.64 -6.80 7.81
C PHE A 10 2.87 -5.68 8.51
N SER A 11 2.35 -5.94 9.72
CA SER A 11 1.79 -4.87 10.54
C SER A 11 2.87 -3.85 10.94
N PRO A 12 2.51 -2.58 11.22
CA PRO A 12 3.50 -1.59 11.65
C PRO A 12 4.34 -2.04 12.83
N SER A 13 3.73 -2.63 13.86
CA SER A 13 4.45 -3.14 15.03
C SER A 13 5.43 -4.25 14.67
N LYS A 14 5.02 -5.20 13.83
CA LYS A 14 5.91 -6.28 13.36
C LYS A 14 7.03 -5.74 12.49
N ALA A 15 6.76 -4.74 11.66
CA ALA A 15 7.76 -4.16 10.77
C ALA A 15 8.90 -3.50 11.55
N VAL A 16 8.63 -2.87 12.70
CA VAL A 16 9.64 -2.17 13.50
C VAL A 16 10.11 -2.96 14.71
N SER A 17 9.51 -4.12 15.00
CA SER A 17 9.82 -4.92 16.20
C SER A 17 11.28 -5.36 16.25
N PHE A 18 11.96 -5.54 15.12
CA PHE A 18 13.36 -5.93 15.08
C PHE A 18 14.27 -4.92 15.80
N ILE A 19 13.91 -3.64 15.83
CA ILE A 19 14.67 -2.60 16.52
C ILE A 19 14.60 -2.79 18.03
N TYR A 20 13.42 -3.13 18.56
CA TYR A 20 13.25 -3.44 19.98
C TYR A 20 13.95 -4.73 20.38
N LEU A 21 13.93 -5.73 19.50
CA LEU A 21 14.66 -6.98 19.73
C LEU A 21 16.17 -6.71 19.77
N LEU A 22 16.69 -5.89 18.86
CA LEU A 22 18.10 -5.49 18.86
C LEU A 22 18.48 -4.77 20.16
N LYS A 23 17.64 -3.87 20.63
CA LYS A 23 17.83 -3.14 21.88
C LYS A 23 17.98 -4.13 23.07
N ARG A 24 17.11 -5.13 23.14
CA ARG A 24 17.14 -6.16 24.19
C ARG A 24 18.38 -7.04 24.10
N VAL A 25 18.74 -7.50 22.91
CA VAL A 25 19.92 -8.34 22.69
C VAL A 25 21.19 -7.61 23.07
N VAL A 26 21.35 -6.36 22.67
CA VAL A 26 22.51 -5.55 23.02
C VAL A 26 22.61 -5.36 24.53
N ARG A 27 21.51 -5.09 25.20
CA ARG A 27 21.49 -4.93 26.66
C ARG A 27 21.90 -6.23 27.36
N GLU A 28 21.38 -7.37 26.96
CA GLU A 28 21.70 -8.68 27.54
C GLU A 28 23.17 -9.05 27.31
N GLU A 29 23.68 -8.84 26.10
CA GLU A 29 25.07 -9.19 25.76
C GLU A 29 26.10 -8.29 26.46
N LEU A 30 25.76 -7.04 26.73
CA LEU A 30 26.67 -6.08 27.34
C LEU A 30 26.45 -5.87 28.84
N GLU A 31 25.54 -6.64 29.45
CA GLU A 31 25.17 -6.44 30.86
C GLU A 31 26.39 -6.51 31.80
N SER A 32 27.25 -7.50 31.64
CA SER A 32 28.45 -7.64 32.44
C SER A 32 29.48 -6.51 32.19
N ASP A 33 29.62 -6.08 30.96
CA ASP A 33 30.54 -4.99 30.60
C ASP A 33 30.03 -3.63 31.11
N ILE A 34 28.70 -3.44 31.11
CA ILE A 34 28.06 -2.23 31.64
C ILE A 34 28.35 -2.06 33.13
N GLU A 35 28.24 -3.14 33.90
CA GLU A 35 28.53 -3.12 35.35
C GLU A 35 30.03 -2.86 35.62
N LYS A 36 30.91 -3.54 34.88
CA LYS A 36 32.37 -3.41 35.06
C LYS A 36 32.93 -2.07 34.64
N ASN A 37 32.47 -1.51 33.52
CA ASN A 37 33.06 -0.35 32.88
C ASN A 37 32.21 0.90 33.03
N LYS A 38 31.12 0.89 33.77
CA LYS A 38 30.21 2.01 33.98
C LYS A 38 29.69 2.61 32.65
N LEU A 39 29.32 1.74 31.71
CA LEU A 39 28.83 2.15 30.38
C LEU A 39 27.34 2.48 30.37
N THR A 40 26.74 2.69 31.53
CA THR A 40 25.29 2.89 31.66
C THR A 40 24.80 4.10 30.84
N GLU A 41 25.54 5.21 30.86
CA GLU A 41 25.13 6.40 30.12
C GLU A 41 25.30 6.24 28.61
N GLU A 42 26.36 5.56 28.19
CA GLU A 42 26.59 5.25 26.78
C GLU A 42 25.50 4.31 26.26
N LEU A 43 25.10 3.33 27.05
CA LEU A 43 24.00 2.44 26.72
C LEU A 43 22.68 3.21 26.59
N LYS A 44 22.40 4.12 27.52
CA LYS A 44 21.20 4.98 27.46
C LYS A 44 21.18 5.82 26.19
N SER A 45 22.33 6.40 25.82
CA SER A 45 22.46 7.18 24.59
C SER A 45 22.19 6.32 23.35
N PHE A 46 22.75 5.12 23.33
CA PHE A 46 22.53 4.16 22.24
C PHE A 46 21.06 3.75 22.16
N GLU A 47 20.43 3.44 23.29
CA GLU A 47 19.02 3.09 23.34
C GLU A 47 18.11 4.22 22.85
N THR A 48 18.45 5.47 23.20
CA THR A 48 17.73 6.64 22.69
C THR A 48 17.84 6.77 21.18
N GLN A 49 19.02 6.50 20.62
CA GLN A 49 19.19 6.47 19.17
C GLN A 49 18.37 5.37 18.51
N LEU A 50 18.29 4.19 19.14
CA LEU A 50 17.43 3.09 18.66
C LEU A 50 15.96 3.46 18.72
N ASP A 51 15.52 4.13 19.77
CA ASP A 51 14.14 4.59 19.90
C ASP A 51 13.79 5.60 18.79
N ASN A 52 14.67 6.54 18.52
CA ASN A 52 14.51 7.49 17.42
C ASN A 52 14.51 6.80 16.06
N LEU A 53 15.34 5.79 15.89
CA LEU A 53 15.37 4.96 14.68
C LEU A 53 14.04 4.21 14.51
N ALA A 54 13.48 3.71 15.60
CA ALA A 54 12.18 3.02 15.56
C ALA A 54 11.05 3.96 15.10
N LEU A 55 11.04 5.21 15.59
CA LEU A 55 10.07 6.21 15.15
C LEU A 55 10.24 6.56 13.68
N LEU A 56 11.48 6.74 13.23
CA LEU A 56 11.77 6.98 11.82
C LEU A 56 11.35 5.79 10.95
N ALA A 57 11.64 4.58 11.39
CA ALA A 57 11.25 3.36 10.68
C ALA A 57 9.74 3.24 10.56
N PHE A 58 9.00 3.61 11.60
CA PHE A 58 7.55 3.64 11.56
C PHE A 58 7.04 4.64 10.52
N ASP A 59 7.61 5.85 10.47
CA ASP A 59 7.25 6.85 9.48
C ASP A 59 7.52 6.36 8.05
N ILE A 60 8.66 5.74 7.82
CA ILE A 60 9.00 5.17 6.52
C ILE A 60 8.01 4.07 6.14
N TYR A 61 7.68 3.19 7.08
CA TYR A 61 6.69 2.14 6.88
C TYR A 61 5.34 2.73 6.46
N MET A 62 4.85 3.72 7.21
CA MET A 62 3.55 4.35 6.93
C MET A 62 3.53 5.02 5.56
N LYS A 63 4.58 5.76 5.20
CA LYS A 63 4.68 6.39 3.88
C LYS A 63 4.65 5.37 2.75
N CYS A 64 5.35 4.25 2.92
CA CYS A 64 5.35 3.17 1.92
C CYS A 64 3.96 2.53 1.81
N ARG A 65 3.27 2.29 2.93
CA ARG A 65 1.91 1.74 2.92
C ARG A 65 0.91 2.69 2.27
N GLU A 66 1.00 3.97 2.56
CA GLU A 66 0.15 5.00 1.93
C GLU A 66 0.37 5.02 0.42
N ARG A 67 1.62 4.97 -0.02
CA ARG A 67 1.94 4.96 -1.44
C ARG A 67 1.39 3.72 -2.15
N ILE A 68 1.53 2.55 -1.54
CA ILE A 68 0.97 1.30 -2.07
C ILE A 68 -0.54 1.40 -2.15
N PHE A 69 -1.19 1.93 -1.11
CA PHE A 69 -2.62 2.14 -1.09
C PHE A 69 -3.08 3.07 -2.21
N ASP A 70 -2.40 4.22 -2.39
CA ASP A 70 -2.71 5.18 -3.45
C ASP A 70 -2.56 4.56 -4.84
N LEU A 71 -1.52 3.75 -5.06
CA LEU A 71 -1.33 3.04 -6.31
C LEU A 71 -2.47 2.06 -6.58
N ARG A 72 -2.89 1.30 -5.57
CA ARG A 72 -4.00 0.36 -5.70
C ARG A 72 -5.32 1.07 -5.98
N VAL A 73 -5.58 2.19 -5.28
CA VAL A 73 -6.78 3.00 -5.52
C VAL A 73 -6.78 3.54 -6.94
N ASN A 74 -5.66 4.05 -7.43
CA ASN A 74 -5.54 4.57 -8.79
C ASN A 74 -5.72 3.46 -9.84
N GLU A 75 -5.20 2.27 -9.60
CA GLU A 75 -5.41 1.11 -10.48
C GLU A 75 -6.90 0.75 -10.56
N ILE A 76 -7.58 0.71 -9.43
CA ILE A 76 -9.02 0.42 -9.36
C ILE A 76 -9.81 1.49 -10.09
N LYS A 77 -9.49 2.77 -9.89
CA LYS A 77 -10.14 3.89 -10.59
C LYS A 77 -9.95 3.79 -12.10
N THR A 78 -8.74 3.50 -12.54
CA THR A 78 -8.42 3.34 -13.96
C THR A 78 -9.19 2.18 -14.58
N LEU A 79 -9.20 1.04 -13.91
CA LEU A 79 -9.93 -0.14 -14.37
C LEU A 79 -11.44 0.13 -14.42
N THR A 80 -11.99 0.75 -13.38
CA THR A 80 -13.41 1.11 -13.30
C THR A 80 -13.79 2.06 -14.44
N PHE A 81 -12.96 3.08 -14.68
CA PHE A 81 -13.18 4.03 -15.79
C PHE A 81 -13.18 3.32 -17.15
N ARG A 82 -12.23 2.41 -17.38
CA ARG A 82 -12.16 1.63 -18.62
C ARG A 82 -13.41 0.76 -18.80
N LEU A 83 -13.87 0.10 -17.73
CA LEU A 83 -15.05 -0.74 -17.77
C LEU A 83 -16.32 0.08 -18.05
N LEU A 84 -16.45 1.24 -17.41
CA LEU A 84 -17.58 2.13 -17.63
C LEU A 84 -17.59 2.66 -19.06
N LYS A 85 -16.44 3.06 -19.58
CA LYS A 85 -16.30 3.52 -20.95
C LYS A 85 -16.68 2.43 -21.96
N ARG A 86 -16.24 1.19 -21.70
CA ARG A 86 -16.58 0.05 -22.54
C ARG A 86 -18.07 -0.26 -22.48
N ALA A 87 -18.69 -0.20 -21.31
CA ALA A 87 -20.12 -0.37 -21.14
C ALA A 87 -20.93 0.70 -21.90
N ASN A 88 -20.50 1.97 -21.85
CA ASN A 88 -21.13 3.04 -22.59
C ASN A 88 -21.03 2.82 -24.10
N VAL A 89 -19.89 2.39 -24.60
CA VAL A 89 -19.68 2.09 -26.04
C VAL A 89 -20.61 0.97 -26.46
N LEU A 90 -20.74 -0.09 -25.66
CA LEU A 90 -21.64 -1.20 -25.95
C LEU A 90 -23.11 -0.76 -25.94
N TYR A 91 -23.49 0.07 -24.99
CA TYR A 91 -24.85 0.63 -24.91
C TYR A 91 -25.18 1.46 -26.14
N GLU A 92 -24.28 2.35 -26.54
CA GLU A 92 -24.46 3.18 -27.76
C GLU A 92 -24.57 2.31 -29.03
N ALA A 93 -23.76 1.26 -29.12
CA ALA A 93 -23.82 0.32 -30.24
C ALA A 93 -25.16 -0.43 -30.29
N GLU A 94 -25.66 -0.86 -29.13
CA GLU A 94 -26.97 -1.53 -29.03
C GLU A 94 -28.12 -0.58 -29.42
N GLU A 95 -28.07 0.68 -28.96
CA GLU A 95 -29.06 1.69 -29.39
C GLU A 95 -29.04 1.90 -30.90
N LEU A 96 -27.85 2.05 -31.47
CA LEU A 96 -27.69 2.26 -32.90
C LEU A 96 -28.25 1.08 -33.72
N ILE A 97 -27.95 -0.15 -33.27
CA ILE A 97 -28.48 -1.36 -33.91
C ILE A 97 -30.00 -1.41 -33.81
N SER A 98 -30.57 -1.04 -32.68
CA SER A 98 -32.02 -0.98 -32.48
C SER A 98 -32.66 0.03 -33.40
N GLU A 99 -32.06 1.22 -33.58
CA GLU A 99 -32.52 2.25 -34.51
C GLU A 99 -32.48 1.76 -35.95
N ILE A 100 -31.38 1.13 -36.37
CA ILE A 100 -31.24 0.57 -37.73
C ILE A 100 -32.30 -0.49 -37.99
N LYS A 101 -32.55 -1.39 -37.02
CA LYS A 101 -33.60 -2.39 -37.15
C LYS A 101 -34.99 -1.78 -37.26
N ALA A 102 -35.29 -0.74 -36.49
CA ALA A 102 -36.55 -0.04 -36.53
C ALA A 102 -36.76 0.62 -37.91
N GLU A 103 -35.74 1.29 -38.46
CA GLU A 103 -35.78 1.88 -39.80
C GLU A 103 -35.97 0.83 -40.88
N THR A 104 -35.32 -0.32 -40.79
CA THR A 104 -35.45 -1.42 -41.73
C THR A 104 -36.86 -1.97 -41.73
N VAL A 105 -37.47 -2.17 -40.56
CA VAL A 105 -38.87 -2.64 -40.45
C VAL A 105 -39.83 -1.62 -41.05
N LEU A 106 -39.66 -0.33 -40.79
CA LEU A 106 -40.49 0.71 -41.34
C LEU A 106 -40.41 0.76 -42.88
N THR A 107 -39.21 0.63 -43.44
CA THR A 107 -38.96 0.62 -44.87
C THR A 107 -39.66 -0.59 -45.53
N GLN A 108 -39.58 -1.76 -44.89
CA GLN A 108 -40.27 -2.97 -45.39
C GLN A 108 -41.79 -2.80 -45.37
N ASN A 109 -42.33 -2.20 -44.31
CA ASN A 109 -43.78 -1.93 -44.24
C ASN A 109 -44.28 -0.93 -45.26
N ILE A 110 -43.46 0.07 -45.62
CA ILE A 110 -43.79 1.06 -46.64
C ILE A 110 -43.79 0.43 -48.05
N LYS A 111 -42.86 -0.48 -48.28
CA LYS A 111 -42.72 -1.17 -49.57
C LYS A 111 -43.73 -2.30 -49.77
N GLY A 112 -44.20 -2.81 -48.69
CA GLY A 112 -45.21 -3.88 -48.69
C GLY A 112 -46.59 -3.36 -48.74
#